data_b7dd519bd98d653175288f5d573cdfcf
#
_entry.id   b7dd519bd98d653175288f5d573cdfcf
#
_cell.length_a   1.000
_cell.length_b   1.000
_cell.length_c   1.000
_cell.angle_alpha   90.00
_cell.angle_beta   90.00
_cell.angle_gamma   90.00
#
_symmetry.space_group_name_H-M   'P 1'
#
loop_
_entity.id
_entity.type
_entity.pdbx_description
1 polymer ?
#
loop_
_entity_poly.entity_id
_entity_poly.type
_entity_poly.pdbx_seq_one_letter_code
_entity_poly.pdbx_strand_id
1 'polypeptide(L)'
;RLVTEAKKRGIRIILDAVLNHTGADSKYFNKFGNYPGVGAYQSEKSPYHNWYYFEEFPDKYRCWWGVTVSPTLNKSDPSLRRMMLHKGGVIRKWTDMGIAGWRLDVVDELEEDYVRSLRRVIKQRDKDKLIIGEVWEDASNKISYGKRRHYLLGGELDGVMNYVFK
;
A
#
# COMPACT_ATOMS: atom_id res chain seq x y z
N ARG A 1 -4.73 13.14 17.45
CA ARG A 1 -6.00 13.29 18.19
C ARG A 1 -6.82 12.01 18.17
N LEU A 2 -7.23 11.45 17.00
CA LEU A 2 -8.06 10.25 16.90
C LEU A 2 -7.48 9.06 17.70
N VAL A 3 -6.23 8.68 17.43
CA VAL A 3 -5.56 7.55 18.11
C VAL A 3 -5.53 7.74 19.64
N THR A 4 -5.22 8.94 20.09
CA THR A 4 -5.17 9.27 21.52
C THR A 4 -6.53 9.14 22.20
N GLU A 5 -7.59 9.66 21.57
CA GLU A 5 -8.94 9.59 22.11
C GLU A 5 -9.54 8.18 22.07
N ALA A 6 -9.24 7.43 21.02
CA ALA A 6 -9.63 6.02 20.90
C ALA A 6 -8.98 5.18 22.00
N LYS A 7 -7.66 5.38 22.23
CA LYS A 7 -6.91 4.66 23.27
C LYS A 7 -7.48 4.89 24.67
N LYS A 8 -7.92 6.11 25.00
CA LYS A 8 -8.58 6.41 26.29
C LYS A 8 -9.86 5.58 26.50
N ARG A 9 -10.46 5.10 25.43
CA ARG A 9 -11.70 4.30 25.43
C ARG A 9 -11.45 2.80 25.20
N GLY A 10 -10.19 2.35 25.28
CA GLY A 10 -9.82 0.97 25.03
C GLY A 10 -9.91 0.54 23.55
N ILE A 11 -10.06 1.51 22.63
CA ILE A 11 -10.18 1.23 21.20
C ILE A 11 -8.81 1.36 20.53
N ARG A 12 -8.43 0.36 19.74
CA ARG A 12 -7.20 0.34 18.95
C ARG A 12 -7.51 0.62 17.48
N ILE A 13 -6.78 1.54 16.86
CA ILE A 13 -6.97 1.95 15.47
C ILE A 13 -6.04 1.15 14.57
N ILE A 14 -6.61 0.52 13.54
CA ILE A 14 -5.87 -0.03 12.40
C ILE A 14 -6.14 0.86 11.20
N LEU A 15 -5.10 1.26 10.49
CA LEU A 15 -5.25 2.06 9.27
C LEU A 15 -5.23 1.17 8.03
N ASP A 16 -5.98 1.59 7.01
CA ASP A 16 -5.94 0.99 5.69
C ASP A 16 -4.75 1.51 4.89
N ALA A 17 -4.00 0.60 4.30
CA ALA A 17 -2.84 0.89 3.47
C ALA A 17 -3.12 0.47 2.03
N VAL A 18 -3.63 1.40 1.23
CA VAL A 18 -3.83 1.24 -0.21
C VAL A 18 -2.50 1.53 -0.90
N LEU A 19 -1.71 0.49 -1.14
CA LEU A 19 -0.33 0.60 -1.62
C LEU A 19 -0.14 0.11 -3.06
N ASN A 20 -1.17 -0.49 -3.64
CA ASN A 20 -1.12 -0.96 -5.03
C ASN A 20 -1.31 0.18 -6.04
N HIS A 21 -2.17 1.15 -5.73
CA HIS A 21 -2.55 2.23 -6.64
C HIS A 21 -2.78 3.53 -5.89
N THR A 22 -2.93 4.61 -6.64
CA THR A 22 -3.45 5.89 -6.11
C THR A 22 -4.74 6.26 -6.84
N GLY A 23 -5.44 7.27 -6.36
CA GLY A 23 -6.44 7.93 -7.20
C GLY A 23 -5.78 8.66 -8.37
N ALA A 24 -6.42 8.67 -9.53
CA ALA A 24 -5.96 9.44 -10.68
C ALA A 24 -5.96 10.96 -10.40
N ASP A 25 -6.74 11.39 -9.41
CA ASP A 25 -6.79 12.76 -8.88
C ASP A 25 -5.73 13.03 -7.80
N SER A 26 -4.94 12.03 -7.39
CA SER A 26 -3.87 12.25 -6.39
C SER A 26 -2.86 13.28 -6.89
N LYS A 27 -2.26 14.03 -5.99
CA LYS A 27 -1.21 15.02 -6.35
C LYS A 27 -0.01 14.40 -7.08
N TYR A 28 0.21 13.12 -6.93
CA TYR A 28 1.33 12.41 -7.57
C TYR A 28 1.04 12.05 -9.02
N PHE A 29 -0.20 11.66 -9.33
CA PHE A 29 -0.64 11.38 -10.69
C PHE A 29 -1.19 12.64 -11.36
N ASN A 30 -2.08 13.36 -10.68
CA ASN A 30 -2.64 14.67 -11.01
C ASN A 30 -3.28 14.72 -12.40
N LYS A 31 -4.06 13.71 -12.79
CA LYS A 31 -4.68 13.63 -14.10
C LYS A 31 -5.56 14.83 -14.42
N PHE A 32 -6.27 15.35 -13.42
CA PHE A 32 -7.27 16.40 -13.58
C PHE A 32 -6.73 17.81 -13.27
N GLY A 33 -5.44 17.95 -12.95
CA GLY A 33 -4.83 19.26 -12.66
C GLY A 33 -5.31 19.91 -11.36
N ASN A 34 -5.84 19.12 -10.42
CA ASN A 34 -6.42 19.62 -9.17
C ASN A 34 -5.38 20.12 -8.16
N TYR A 35 -4.10 19.80 -8.36
CA TYR A 35 -3.02 20.16 -7.44
C TYR A 35 -1.99 21.04 -8.12
N PRO A 36 -1.41 22.01 -7.40
CA PRO A 36 -0.23 22.73 -7.90
C PRO A 36 0.95 21.77 -8.01
N GLY A 37 1.71 21.90 -9.08
CA GLY A 37 2.84 21.03 -9.38
C GLY A 37 2.54 19.99 -10.46
N VAL A 38 3.61 19.41 -11.00
CA VAL A 38 3.54 18.52 -12.15
C VAL A 38 3.44 17.06 -11.68
N GLY A 39 2.24 16.47 -11.83
CA GLY A 39 2.02 15.05 -11.59
C GLY A 39 2.55 14.15 -12.71
N ALA A 40 2.54 12.84 -12.47
CA ALA A 40 3.06 11.86 -13.41
C ALA A 40 2.32 11.86 -14.76
N TYR A 41 1.02 12.11 -14.76
CA TYR A 41 0.20 12.17 -15.98
C TYR A 41 0.51 13.40 -16.85
N GLN A 42 1.00 14.47 -16.23
CA GLN A 42 1.15 15.78 -16.92
C GLN A 42 2.49 15.93 -17.63
N SER A 43 3.52 15.18 -17.24
CA SER A 43 4.83 15.25 -17.89
C SER A 43 5.70 14.03 -17.57
N GLU A 44 6.38 13.52 -18.58
CA GLU A 44 7.45 12.52 -18.42
C GLU A 44 8.62 13.01 -17.56
N LYS A 45 8.78 14.31 -17.44
CA LYS A 45 9.80 14.95 -16.57
C LYS A 45 9.34 15.12 -15.13
N SER A 46 8.11 14.71 -14.80
CA SER A 46 7.63 14.73 -13.42
C SER A 46 8.51 13.86 -12.51
N PRO A 47 8.83 14.30 -11.29
CA PRO A 47 9.54 13.47 -10.32
C PRO A 47 8.77 12.20 -9.93
N TYR A 48 7.50 12.14 -10.28
CA TYR A 48 6.61 11.01 -10.00
C TYR A 48 6.36 10.12 -11.21
N HIS A 49 6.92 10.43 -12.40
CA HIS A 49 6.65 9.69 -13.63
C HIS A 49 6.93 8.19 -13.45
N ASN A 50 8.10 7.84 -12.93
CA ASN A 50 8.52 6.44 -12.71
C ASN A 50 7.77 5.71 -11.57
N TRP A 51 6.90 6.42 -10.84
CA TRP A 51 6.03 5.80 -9.83
C TRP A 51 4.87 5.03 -10.46
N TYR A 52 4.67 5.20 -11.77
CA TYR A 52 3.59 4.55 -12.52
C TYR A 52 4.14 3.88 -13.77
N TYR A 53 3.32 3.05 -14.39
CA TYR A 53 3.66 2.33 -15.60
C TYR A 53 2.86 2.91 -16.76
N PHE A 54 3.52 3.63 -17.66
CA PHE A 54 2.95 4.10 -18.92
C PHE A 54 3.31 3.13 -20.03
N GLU A 55 2.30 2.72 -20.82
CA GLU A 55 2.46 1.98 -22.07
C GLU A 55 2.54 2.94 -23.26
N GLU A 56 1.71 4.00 -23.21
CA GLU A 56 1.67 5.09 -24.18
C GLU A 56 1.28 6.37 -23.45
N PHE A 57 2.24 7.26 -23.27
CA PHE A 57 2.07 8.48 -22.48
C PHE A 57 1.15 9.49 -23.19
N PRO A 58 0.26 10.16 -22.47
CA PRO A 58 -0.06 10.01 -21.05
C PRO A 58 -1.26 9.08 -20.78
N ASP A 59 -2.00 8.66 -21.81
CA ASP A 59 -3.36 8.13 -21.67
C ASP A 59 -3.40 6.62 -21.44
N LYS A 60 -2.33 5.89 -21.78
CA LYS A 60 -2.26 4.45 -21.63
C LYS A 60 -1.31 4.06 -20.52
N TYR A 61 -1.87 3.72 -19.39
CA TYR A 61 -1.11 3.37 -18.18
C TYR A 61 -1.75 2.18 -17.47
N ARG A 62 -0.95 1.44 -16.73
CA ARG A 62 -1.47 0.36 -15.90
C ARG A 62 -2.37 0.92 -14.81
N CYS A 63 -3.50 0.26 -14.64
CA CYS A 63 -4.46 0.57 -13.58
C CYS A 63 -4.97 -0.74 -12.95
N TRP A 64 -5.44 -0.64 -11.72
CA TRP A 64 -5.96 -1.80 -11.01
C TRP A 64 -7.17 -2.36 -11.75
N TRP A 65 -7.04 -3.59 -12.28
CA TRP A 65 -8.07 -4.34 -13.01
C TRP A 65 -8.81 -3.54 -14.10
N GLY A 66 -8.10 -2.67 -14.80
CA GLY A 66 -8.69 -1.83 -15.85
C GLY A 66 -9.46 -0.58 -15.35
N VAL A 67 -9.47 -0.34 -14.05
CA VAL A 67 -10.11 0.83 -13.45
C VAL A 67 -9.20 2.05 -13.61
N THR A 68 -9.42 2.85 -14.64
CA THR A 68 -8.55 3.96 -15.05
C THR A 68 -8.37 5.07 -14.00
N VAL A 69 -9.31 5.19 -13.06
CA VAL A 69 -9.16 6.12 -11.93
C VAL A 69 -8.24 5.60 -10.82
N SER A 70 -7.70 4.39 -10.96
CA SER A 70 -6.82 3.74 -9.98
C SER A 70 -5.48 3.34 -10.62
N PRO A 71 -4.61 4.32 -11.03
CA PRO A 71 -3.32 4.05 -11.64
C PRO A 71 -2.41 3.26 -10.69
N THR A 72 -1.85 2.16 -11.23
CA THR A 72 -1.01 1.22 -10.47
C THR A 72 0.36 1.80 -10.18
N LEU A 73 0.80 1.70 -8.93
CA LEU A 73 2.10 2.14 -8.47
C LEU A 73 3.22 1.14 -8.84
N ASN A 74 4.33 1.67 -9.27
CA ASN A 74 5.59 0.93 -9.45
C ASN A 74 6.30 0.76 -8.11
N LYS A 75 5.94 -0.29 -7.39
CA LYS A 75 6.49 -0.60 -6.05
C LYS A 75 7.98 -0.97 -6.06
N SER A 76 8.58 -1.09 -7.24
CA SER A 76 10.04 -1.28 -7.40
C SER A 76 10.80 0.04 -7.49
N ASP A 77 10.12 1.18 -7.74
CA ASP A 77 10.79 2.48 -7.82
C ASP A 77 11.43 2.88 -6.48
N PRO A 78 12.73 3.21 -6.45
CA PRO A 78 13.43 3.52 -5.20
C PRO A 78 12.91 4.78 -4.51
N SER A 79 12.46 5.79 -5.26
CA SER A 79 11.95 7.04 -4.70
C SER A 79 10.58 6.85 -4.06
N LEU A 80 9.70 6.05 -4.68
CA LEU A 80 8.43 5.63 -4.10
C LEU A 80 8.65 4.80 -2.83
N ARG A 81 9.54 3.79 -2.87
CA ARG A 81 9.89 2.99 -1.68
C ARG A 81 10.42 3.87 -0.54
N ARG A 82 11.25 4.86 -0.87
CA ARG A 82 11.75 5.81 0.13
C ARG A 82 10.62 6.61 0.76
N MET A 83 9.72 7.14 -0.05
CA MET A 83 8.56 7.90 0.44
C MET A 83 7.66 7.04 1.32
N MET A 84 7.49 5.76 1.02
CA MET A 84 6.65 4.86 1.80
C MET A 84 7.33 4.33 3.06
N LEU A 85 8.59 3.84 2.96
CA LEU A 85 9.21 2.97 3.96
C LEU A 85 10.34 3.61 4.78
N HIS A 86 10.96 4.68 4.28
CA HIS A 86 12.14 5.28 4.92
C HIS A 86 11.79 6.01 6.23
N LYS A 87 12.82 6.47 6.95
CA LYS A 87 12.66 7.31 8.14
C LYS A 87 11.86 8.58 7.77
N GLY A 88 10.72 8.79 8.44
CA GLY A 88 9.78 9.86 8.08
C GLY A 88 8.80 9.52 6.94
N GLY A 89 8.94 8.37 6.30
CA GLY A 89 8.00 7.89 5.28
C GLY A 89 6.62 7.56 5.84
N VAL A 90 5.66 7.38 4.93
CA VAL A 90 4.23 7.25 5.28
C VAL A 90 3.99 6.15 6.32
N ILE A 91 4.50 4.95 6.08
CA ILE A 91 4.28 3.81 6.99
C ILE A 91 4.85 4.08 8.37
N ARG A 92 6.10 4.56 8.45
CA ARG A 92 6.72 4.87 9.74
C ARG A 92 6.01 5.98 10.48
N LYS A 93 5.70 7.07 9.80
CA LYS A 93 5.01 8.23 10.38
C LYS A 93 3.73 7.83 11.10
N TRP A 94 2.86 7.07 10.43
CA TRP A 94 1.59 6.67 11.02
C TRP A 94 1.75 5.58 12.08
N THR A 95 2.70 4.65 11.91
CA THR A 95 3.04 3.65 12.93
C THR A 95 3.51 4.33 14.23
N ASP A 96 4.38 5.36 14.11
CA ASP A 96 4.90 6.14 15.25
C ASP A 96 3.82 6.98 15.93
N MET A 97 2.72 7.29 15.26
CA MET A 97 1.56 7.95 15.86
C MET A 97 0.76 7.06 16.82
N GLY A 98 1.14 5.79 16.97
CA GLY A 98 0.57 4.86 17.94
C GLY A 98 -0.65 4.08 17.47
N ILE A 99 -0.84 3.94 16.14
CA ILE A 99 -1.85 3.02 15.61
C ILE A 99 -1.54 1.57 16.02
N ALA A 100 -2.53 0.71 16.05
CA ALA A 100 -2.37 -0.69 16.44
C ALA A 100 -1.91 -1.59 15.29
N GLY A 101 -2.02 -1.14 14.06
CA GLY A 101 -1.61 -1.95 12.91
C GLY A 101 -2.07 -1.37 11.58
N TRP A 102 -1.90 -2.20 10.55
CA TRP A 102 -2.22 -1.91 9.18
C TRP A 102 -3.08 -3.00 8.55
N ARG A 103 -4.09 -2.63 7.81
CA ARG A 103 -4.76 -3.51 6.84
C ARG A 103 -4.18 -3.19 5.47
N LEU A 104 -3.64 -4.18 4.78
CA LEU A 104 -3.08 -4.04 3.43
C LEU A 104 -4.18 -4.34 2.42
N ASP A 105 -4.57 -3.33 1.69
CA ASP A 105 -5.53 -3.41 0.58
C ASP A 105 -4.96 -4.25 -0.56
N VAL A 106 -5.79 -5.11 -1.14
CA VAL A 106 -5.46 -6.01 -2.26
C VAL A 106 -4.05 -6.57 -2.20
N VAL A 107 -3.71 -7.23 -1.09
CA VAL A 107 -2.33 -7.67 -0.83
C VAL A 107 -1.79 -8.63 -1.90
N ASP A 108 -2.65 -9.31 -2.65
CA ASP A 108 -2.27 -10.14 -3.80
C ASP A 108 -1.59 -9.35 -4.92
N GLU A 109 -1.87 -8.05 -5.03
CA GLU A 109 -1.28 -7.13 -6.00
C GLU A 109 0.09 -6.58 -5.56
N LEU A 110 0.50 -6.89 -4.32
CA LEU A 110 1.79 -6.45 -3.78
C LEU A 110 2.82 -7.56 -3.95
N GLU A 111 4.01 -7.21 -4.42
CA GLU A 111 5.13 -8.13 -4.51
C GLU A 111 5.58 -8.59 -3.11
N GLU A 112 5.95 -9.87 -2.98
CA GLU A 112 6.33 -10.49 -1.72
C GLU A 112 7.45 -9.72 -0.98
N ASP A 113 8.48 -9.28 -1.72
CA ASP A 113 9.59 -8.51 -1.14
C ASP A 113 9.15 -7.14 -0.61
N TYR A 114 8.13 -6.55 -1.24
CA TYR A 114 7.56 -5.29 -0.78
C TYR A 114 6.77 -5.50 0.53
N VAL A 115 5.94 -6.55 0.61
CA VAL A 115 5.21 -6.91 1.83
C VAL A 115 6.17 -7.23 2.98
N ARG A 116 7.23 -7.99 2.71
CA ARG A 116 8.28 -8.30 3.70
C ARG A 116 9.02 -7.03 4.17
N SER A 117 9.24 -6.08 3.27
CA SER A 117 9.85 -4.79 3.62
C SER A 117 8.94 -3.94 4.49
N LEU A 118 7.63 -3.91 4.18
CA LEU A 118 6.60 -3.29 5.03
C LEU A 118 6.61 -3.89 6.43
N ARG A 119 6.53 -5.24 6.52
CA ARG A 119 6.58 -5.95 7.80
C ARG A 119 7.81 -5.57 8.61
N ARG A 120 8.99 -5.59 7.98
CA ARG A 120 10.24 -5.24 8.66
C ARG A 120 10.16 -3.83 9.26
N VAL A 121 9.72 -2.85 8.49
CA VAL A 121 9.60 -1.46 8.94
C VAL A 121 8.62 -1.32 10.10
N ILE A 122 7.48 -1.97 10.02
CA ILE A 122 6.43 -1.91 11.05
C ILE A 122 6.89 -2.60 12.34
N LYS A 123 7.37 -3.85 12.22
CA LYS A 123 7.77 -4.69 13.38
C LYS A 123 9.05 -4.20 14.08
N GLN A 124 9.92 -3.47 13.38
CA GLN A 124 11.05 -2.79 14.01
C GLN A 124 10.62 -1.68 14.98
N ARG A 125 9.45 -1.10 14.78
CA ARG A 125 8.91 -0.06 15.67
C ARG A 125 8.19 -0.65 16.87
N ASP A 126 7.43 -1.70 16.64
CA ASP A 126 6.69 -2.39 17.68
C ASP A 126 6.26 -3.77 17.14
N LYS A 127 6.65 -4.84 17.81
CA LYS A 127 6.36 -6.22 17.41
C LYS A 127 4.87 -6.56 17.48
N ASP A 128 4.12 -5.86 18.33
CA ASP A 128 2.70 -6.11 18.58
C ASP A 128 1.78 -5.41 17.57
N LYS A 129 2.32 -4.60 16.65
CA LYS A 129 1.55 -4.01 15.57
C LYS A 129 1.02 -5.08 14.63
N LEU A 130 -0.28 -5.10 14.39
CA LEU A 130 -0.91 -6.05 13.49
C LEU A 130 -0.70 -5.67 12.03
N ILE A 131 -0.51 -6.67 11.18
CA ILE A 131 -0.48 -6.54 9.73
C ILE A 131 -1.47 -7.56 9.17
N ILE A 132 -2.60 -7.07 8.68
CA ILE A 132 -3.71 -7.87 8.16
C ILE A 132 -3.79 -7.65 6.65
N GLY A 133 -3.80 -8.70 5.85
CA GLY A 133 -3.94 -8.60 4.40
C GLY A 133 -5.38 -8.83 3.95
N GLU A 134 -5.80 -8.12 2.91
CA GLU A 134 -7.02 -8.43 2.19
C GLU A 134 -6.74 -9.53 1.16
N VAL A 135 -7.29 -10.71 1.40
CA VAL A 135 -7.28 -11.85 0.47
C VAL A 135 -8.71 -12.36 0.37
N TRP A 136 -9.28 -12.41 -0.83
CA TRP A 136 -10.71 -12.68 -1.02
C TRP A 136 -11.08 -14.16 -0.96
N GLU A 137 -10.08 -15.03 -0.90
CA GLU A 137 -10.25 -16.48 -0.81
C GLU A 137 -9.47 -17.05 0.39
N ASP A 138 -9.37 -18.39 0.44
CA ASP A 138 -8.50 -19.07 1.40
C ASP A 138 -7.02 -18.71 1.17
N ALA A 139 -6.43 -18.06 2.16
CA ALA A 139 -5.05 -17.61 2.10
C ALA A 139 -4.02 -18.67 2.49
N SER A 140 -4.45 -19.85 2.96
CA SER A 140 -3.53 -20.90 3.45
C SER A 140 -2.67 -21.49 2.32
N ASN A 141 -3.24 -21.57 1.11
CA ASN A 141 -2.58 -22.11 -0.08
C ASN A 141 -2.73 -21.20 -1.30
N LYS A 142 -2.86 -19.89 -1.09
CA LYS A 142 -3.08 -18.93 -2.16
C LYS A 142 -1.97 -18.95 -3.20
N ILE A 143 -2.37 -19.03 -4.47
CA ILE A 143 -1.52 -18.76 -5.63
C ILE A 143 -2.01 -17.44 -6.25
N SER A 144 -1.11 -16.48 -6.38
CA SER A 144 -1.38 -15.20 -7.01
C SER A 144 -0.29 -14.92 -8.05
N TYR A 145 -0.70 -14.59 -9.27
CA TYR A 145 0.21 -14.34 -10.41
C TYR A 145 1.24 -15.46 -10.62
N GLY A 146 0.78 -16.72 -10.51
CA GLY A 146 1.61 -17.91 -10.70
C GLY A 146 2.60 -18.21 -9.58
N LYS A 147 2.55 -17.47 -8.46
CA LYS A 147 3.40 -17.67 -7.28
C LYS A 147 2.58 -18.06 -6.08
N ARG A 148 3.03 -19.10 -5.36
CA ARG A 148 2.47 -19.43 -4.05
C ARG A 148 2.82 -18.34 -3.05
N ARG A 149 1.82 -17.84 -2.34
CA ARG A 149 1.98 -16.80 -1.31
C ARG A 149 2.14 -17.45 0.07
N HIS A 150 2.95 -16.80 0.91
CA HIS A 150 3.31 -17.29 2.23
C HIS A 150 2.75 -16.41 3.35
N TYR A 151 1.54 -15.90 3.16
CA TYR A 151 0.92 -14.90 4.02
C TYR A 151 0.86 -15.29 5.50
N LEU A 152 0.53 -16.54 5.81
CA LEU A 152 0.26 -17.02 7.16
C LEU A 152 1.47 -17.73 7.80
N LEU A 153 2.65 -17.70 7.16
CA LEU A 153 3.87 -18.38 7.67
C LEU A 153 4.76 -17.45 8.54
N GLY A 154 4.23 -16.29 8.98
CA GLY A 154 4.92 -15.39 9.91
C GLY A 154 5.94 -14.43 9.27
N GLY A 155 6.25 -14.58 7.98
CA GLY A 155 7.21 -13.72 7.27
C GLY A 155 6.60 -12.47 6.62
N GLU A 156 5.30 -12.45 6.40
CA GLU A 156 4.59 -11.40 5.66
C GLU A 156 3.49 -10.74 6.49
N LEU A 157 2.44 -11.47 6.82
CA LEU A 157 1.28 -10.96 7.55
C LEU A 157 1.16 -11.61 8.94
N ASP A 158 0.36 -11.02 9.80
CA ASP A 158 -0.06 -11.64 11.06
C ASP A 158 -1.41 -12.35 10.91
N GLY A 159 -2.16 -12.03 9.85
CA GLY A 159 -3.44 -12.61 9.51
C GLY A 159 -3.99 -12.04 8.21
N VAL A 160 -5.12 -12.55 7.81
CA VAL A 160 -5.87 -12.07 6.64
C VAL A 160 -7.33 -11.80 7.02
N MET A 161 -8.02 -11.01 6.21
CA MET A 161 -9.47 -10.84 6.32
C MET A 161 -10.14 -12.18 5.97
N ASN A 162 -11.09 -12.62 6.81
CA ASN A 162 -11.70 -13.92 6.65
C ASN A 162 -12.89 -13.89 5.67
N TYR A 163 -12.61 -13.90 4.38
CA TYR A 163 -13.63 -13.98 3.33
C TYR A 163 -14.21 -15.39 3.14
N VAL A 164 -13.59 -16.42 3.74
CA VAL A 164 -14.12 -17.80 3.70
C VAL A 164 -15.33 -17.93 4.61
N PHE A 165 -15.34 -17.17 5.70
CA PHE A 165 -16.45 -17.15 6.66
C PHE A 165 -17.45 -16.05 6.26
N LYS A 166 -18.33 -16.38 5.31
CA LYS A 166 -19.40 -15.48 4.83
C LYS A 166 -20.75 -15.94 5.36
#